data_cc89efba2eb04c5d04eca4785a59da8e
#
_entry.id   cc89efba2eb04c5d04eca4785a59da8e
#
_cell.length_a   1.000
_cell.length_b   1.000
_cell.length_c   1.000
_cell.angle_alpha   90.00
_cell.angle_beta   90.00
_cell.angle_gamma   90.00
#
_symmetry.space_group_name_H-M   'P 1'
#
loop_
_entity.id
_entity.type
_entity.pdbx_description
1 polymer ?
#
loop_
_entity_poly.entity_id
_entity_poly.type
_entity_poly.pdbx_seq_one_letter_code
_entity_poly.pdbx_strand_id
1 'polypeptide(L)'
;MDQATNLRRIVKKESGKVHKLRVKDGSFPQKNSPMVFTVTSGKGGVGKTNIVGNLAITYQRMRKRVLIFDADLGLANIDIIFGINPKYTIEEVIKGEKELSQIIARGPEGVDIIPASSGVQELSHLTEGHKINLLNEFDLLNNMYDVLLIDTGAGISSNVIYFNLAAQERIVVVTPEPTSITDAYALIKVMFMQHGTKEFIILMNMVRNEKEAVSVYKHLSRVVEKFMGSISLDYAGYIPYDKHLHESISRREPVTCCYPQSSSSQSFKKLAEYLLDHTGGRHQDGSIQFFWKKLMVSAVG
;
A
#
# COMPACT_ATOMS: atom_id res chain seq x y z
N MET A 1 22.76 -22.93 -51.31
CA MET A 1 21.68 -21.88 -51.28
C MET A 1 21.29 -21.66 -49.86
N ASP A 2 21.49 -20.42 -49.42
CA ASP A 2 21.60 -20.00 -48.02
C ASP A 2 20.24 -19.86 -47.34
N GLN A 3 20.08 -20.49 -46.18
CA GLN A 3 18.86 -20.43 -45.34
C GLN A 3 18.49 -18.99 -44.94
N ALA A 4 19.46 -18.09 -44.89
CA ALA A 4 19.22 -16.67 -44.56
C ALA A 4 18.45 -15.94 -45.68
N THR A 5 18.57 -16.37 -46.92
CA THR A 5 17.84 -15.78 -48.06
C THR A 5 16.38 -16.16 -48.09
N ASN A 6 16.04 -17.37 -47.63
CA ASN A 6 14.65 -17.81 -47.51
C ASN A 6 13.90 -17.12 -46.35
N LEU A 7 14.57 -16.89 -45.22
CA LEU A 7 13.98 -16.14 -44.10
C LEU A 7 13.66 -14.68 -44.48
N ARG A 8 14.57 -14.02 -45.21
CA ARG A 8 14.32 -12.65 -45.70
C ARG A 8 13.17 -12.55 -46.69
N ARG A 9 12.88 -13.61 -47.43
CA ARG A 9 11.75 -13.66 -48.38
C ARG A 9 10.42 -13.87 -47.70
N ILE A 10 10.38 -14.61 -46.59
CA ILE A 10 9.18 -14.82 -45.77
C ILE A 10 8.81 -13.54 -45.03
N VAL A 11 9.78 -12.87 -44.41
CA VAL A 11 9.55 -11.59 -43.68
C VAL A 11 9.09 -10.49 -44.64
N LYS A 12 9.56 -10.46 -45.90
CA LYS A 12 9.11 -9.48 -46.90
C LYS A 12 7.71 -9.73 -47.48
N LYS A 13 7.19 -10.97 -47.36
CA LYS A 13 5.85 -11.32 -47.84
C LYS A 13 4.73 -11.04 -46.82
N GLU A 14 5.08 -10.99 -45.54
CA GLU A 14 4.13 -10.63 -44.49
C GLU A 14 4.02 -9.14 -44.23
N SER A 15 5.02 -8.33 -44.60
CA SER A 15 4.97 -6.86 -44.44
C SER A 15 4.10 -6.13 -45.47
N GLY A 16 3.50 -6.85 -46.42
CA GLY A 16 2.68 -6.27 -47.53
C GLY A 16 1.16 -6.19 -47.25
N LYS A 17 0.66 -6.61 -46.08
CA LYS A 17 -0.78 -6.56 -45.77
C LYS A 17 -1.06 -6.01 -44.41
N VAL A 18 -0.38 -4.94 -44.04
CA VAL A 18 -0.86 -4.14 -42.91
C VAL A 18 -1.85 -3.13 -43.49
N HIS A 19 -3.15 -3.46 -43.40
CA HIS A 19 -4.20 -2.47 -43.58
C HIS A 19 -3.92 -1.33 -42.62
N LYS A 20 -3.67 -0.14 -43.18
CA LYS A 20 -3.71 1.12 -42.43
C LYS A 20 -5.10 1.31 -41.88
N LEU A 21 -5.40 0.69 -40.71
CA LEU A 21 -6.45 1.16 -39.86
C LEU A 21 -6.05 2.58 -39.42
N ARG A 22 -6.69 3.57 -40.03
CA ARG A 22 -6.72 4.94 -39.52
C ARG A 22 -7.33 4.85 -38.12
N VAL A 23 -6.47 4.79 -37.11
CA VAL A 23 -6.87 5.08 -35.73
C VAL A 23 -7.27 6.56 -35.77
N LYS A 24 -8.59 6.80 -35.75
CA LYS A 24 -9.12 8.12 -35.40
C LYS A 24 -8.50 8.46 -34.05
N ASP A 25 -8.02 9.68 -33.87
CA ASP A 25 -7.59 10.25 -32.61
C ASP A 25 -8.67 10.05 -31.53
N GLY A 26 -8.71 8.89 -30.98
CA GLY A 26 -9.39 8.58 -29.73
C GLY A 26 -8.29 8.63 -28.67
N SER A 27 -8.15 9.73 -27.99
CA SER A 27 -7.45 9.80 -26.74
C SER A 27 -8.07 8.75 -25.84
N PHE A 28 -7.43 7.57 -25.72
CA PHE A 28 -7.73 6.67 -24.63
C PHE A 28 -7.51 7.48 -23.36
N PRO A 29 -8.47 7.57 -22.44
CA PRO A 29 -8.24 8.24 -21.19
C PRO A 29 -6.98 7.60 -20.60
N GLN A 30 -5.95 8.40 -20.30
CA GLN A 30 -4.78 7.95 -19.57
C GLN A 30 -5.31 7.34 -18.28
N LYS A 31 -5.28 6.01 -18.21
CA LYS A 31 -5.75 5.28 -17.06
C LYS A 31 -4.74 5.59 -15.97
N ASN A 32 -5.14 6.38 -14.98
CA ASN A 32 -4.30 6.72 -13.85
C ASN A 32 -3.79 5.43 -13.22
N SER A 33 -2.48 5.34 -13.05
CA SER A 33 -1.87 4.24 -12.31
C SER A 33 -2.43 4.20 -10.89
N PRO A 34 -2.64 3.00 -10.31
CA PRO A 34 -3.14 2.89 -8.94
C PRO A 34 -2.22 3.63 -7.96
N MET A 35 -2.80 4.27 -6.96
CA MET A 35 -2.05 4.86 -5.85
C MET A 35 -1.65 3.77 -4.86
N VAL A 36 -0.38 3.74 -4.47
CA VAL A 36 0.17 2.72 -3.56
C VAL A 36 0.63 3.37 -2.26
N PHE A 37 -0.06 3.07 -1.17
CA PHE A 37 0.23 3.57 0.16
C PHE A 37 0.70 2.44 1.07
N THR A 38 1.78 2.65 1.83
CA THR A 38 2.05 1.86 3.03
C THR A 38 1.49 2.58 4.25
N VAL A 39 0.92 1.81 5.18
CA VAL A 39 0.60 2.27 6.52
C VAL A 39 1.56 1.59 7.48
N THR A 40 2.44 2.35 8.07
CA THR A 40 3.58 1.88 8.85
C THR A 40 3.71 2.59 10.20
N SER A 41 4.50 2.04 11.10
CA SER A 41 4.81 2.70 12.38
C SER A 41 6.08 2.12 13.00
N GLY A 42 6.77 2.91 13.82
CA GLY A 42 7.89 2.41 14.60
C GLY A 42 7.47 1.47 15.75
N LYS A 43 6.22 1.59 16.25
CA LYS A 43 5.71 0.86 17.41
C LYS A 43 4.50 -0.01 17.05
N GLY A 44 4.40 -1.19 17.67
CA GLY A 44 3.20 -2.04 17.60
C GLY A 44 2.00 -1.45 18.37
N GLY A 45 0.78 -1.83 17.98
CA GLY A 45 -0.44 -1.44 18.69
C GLY A 45 -0.92 0.00 18.45
N VAL A 46 -0.32 0.76 17.54
CA VAL A 46 -0.75 2.13 17.23
C VAL A 46 -1.97 2.22 16.31
N GLY A 47 -2.55 1.07 15.91
CA GLY A 47 -3.81 1.01 15.16
C GLY A 47 -3.69 0.98 13.63
N LYS A 48 -2.53 0.61 13.06
CA LYS A 48 -2.31 0.53 11.60
C LYS A 48 -3.40 -0.22 10.85
N THR A 49 -3.64 -1.48 11.24
CA THR A 49 -4.61 -2.37 10.58
C THR A 49 -6.03 -1.78 10.60
N ASN A 50 -6.43 -1.16 11.72
CA ASN A 50 -7.71 -0.43 11.79
C ASN A 50 -7.74 0.76 10.83
N ILE A 51 -6.63 1.50 10.69
CA ILE A 51 -6.52 2.60 9.74
C ILE A 51 -6.67 2.08 8.32
N VAL A 52 -5.94 1.02 7.95
CA VAL A 52 -6.02 0.41 6.63
C VAL A 52 -7.44 -0.05 6.31
N GLY A 53 -8.07 -0.82 7.21
CA GLY A 53 -9.42 -1.34 7.01
C GLY A 53 -10.47 -0.24 6.83
N ASN A 54 -10.46 0.77 7.71
CA ASN A 54 -11.42 1.87 7.63
C ASN A 54 -11.16 2.82 6.43
N LEU A 55 -9.90 3.04 6.08
CA LEU A 55 -9.54 3.83 4.90
C LEU A 55 -9.98 3.12 3.62
N ALA A 56 -9.82 1.79 3.55
CA ALA A 56 -10.28 0.98 2.41
C ALA A 56 -11.79 1.09 2.20
N ILE A 57 -12.60 0.93 3.27
CA ILE A 57 -14.05 1.12 3.21
C ILE A 57 -14.39 2.54 2.75
N THR A 58 -13.68 3.53 3.27
CA THR A 58 -13.89 4.94 2.89
C THR A 58 -13.66 5.15 1.40
N TYR A 59 -12.58 4.62 0.85
CA TYR A 59 -12.29 4.70 -0.58
C TYR A 59 -13.34 3.96 -1.44
N GLN A 60 -13.81 2.78 -1.01
CA GLN A 60 -14.89 2.07 -1.70
C GLN A 60 -16.16 2.93 -1.79
N ARG A 61 -16.53 3.61 -0.70
CA ARG A 61 -17.66 4.56 -0.70
C ARG A 61 -17.45 5.77 -1.60
N MET A 62 -16.19 6.15 -1.84
CA MET A 62 -15.78 7.16 -2.82
C MET A 62 -15.67 6.59 -4.24
N ARG A 63 -16.19 5.36 -4.48
CA ARG A 63 -16.19 4.64 -5.75
C ARG A 63 -14.78 4.35 -6.31
N LYS A 64 -13.79 4.19 -5.42
CA LYS A 64 -12.46 3.69 -5.77
C LYS A 64 -12.42 2.18 -5.58
N ARG A 65 -11.84 1.46 -6.53
CA ARG A 65 -11.58 0.02 -6.41
C ARG A 65 -10.34 -0.16 -5.54
N VAL A 66 -10.48 -0.85 -4.43
CA VAL A 66 -9.43 -0.93 -3.40
C VAL A 66 -8.95 -2.35 -3.24
N LEU A 67 -7.63 -2.50 -3.23
CA LEU A 67 -6.94 -3.72 -2.83
C LEU A 67 -6.16 -3.45 -1.54
N ILE A 68 -6.32 -4.31 -0.55
CA ILE A 68 -5.46 -4.35 0.62
C ILE A 68 -4.44 -5.48 0.44
N PHE A 69 -3.19 -5.22 0.75
CA PHE A 69 -2.18 -6.24 0.95
C PHE A 69 -1.80 -6.27 2.44
N ASP A 70 -2.15 -7.37 3.11
CA ASP A 70 -1.74 -7.60 4.50
C ASP A 70 -0.28 -8.07 4.48
N ALA A 71 0.63 -7.19 4.87
CA ALA A 71 2.07 -7.42 4.89
C ALA A 71 2.64 -7.55 6.31
N ASP A 72 1.78 -7.73 7.33
CA ASP A 72 2.20 -8.06 8.69
C ASP A 72 2.38 -9.57 8.83
N LEU A 73 3.61 -10.04 8.55
CA LEU A 73 3.98 -11.45 8.46
C LEU A 73 3.90 -12.22 9.78
N GLY A 74 3.79 -11.53 10.90
CA GLY A 74 3.75 -12.16 12.22
C GLY A 74 2.33 -12.32 12.76
N LEU A 75 1.45 -11.43 12.39
CA LEU A 75 0.10 -11.31 12.93
C LEU A 75 -0.81 -10.72 11.86
N ALA A 76 -1.22 -11.53 10.87
CA ALA A 76 -2.26 -11.14 9.94
C ALA A 76 -3.52 -10.74 10.74
N ASN A 77 -3.98 -9.50 10.59
CA ASN A 77 -5.04 -8.94 11.40
C ASN A 77 -6.19 -8.32 10.57
N ILE A 78 -6.01 -8.15 9.26
CA ILE A 78 -7.06 -7.60 8.38
C ILE A 78 -8.27 -8.54 8.33
N ASP A 79 -8.05 -9.84 8.29
CA ASP A 79 -9.08 -10.87 8.33
C ASP A 79 -9.91 -10.78 9.62
N ILE A 80 -9.27 -10.53 10.76
CA ILE A 80 -9.93 -10.34 12.06
C ILE A 80 -10.80 -9.09 12.04
N ILE A 81 -10.28 -7.94 11.54
CA ILE A 81 -11.02 -6.67 11.51
C ILE A 81 -12.23 -6.75 10.58
N PHE A 82 -12.13 -7.52 9.51
CA PHE A 82 -13.22 -7.68 8.55
C PHE A 82 -14.13 -8.89 8.84
N GLY A 83 -13.79 -9.70 9.85
CA GLY A 83 -14.56 -10.90 10.19
C GLY A 83 -14.56 -11.95 9.07
N ILE A 84 -13.51 -12.00 8.26
CA ILE A 84 -13.37 -12.97 7.16
C ILE A 84 -12.40 -14.08 7.54
N ASN A 85 -12.47 -15.20 6.82
CA ASN A 85 -11.53 -16.33 6.98
C ASN A 85 -11.01 -16.74 5.60
N PRO A 86 -9.91 -16.15 5.12
CA PRO A 86 -9.32 -16.47 3.83
C PRO A 86 -8.89 -17.93 3.77
N LYS A 87 -9.18 -18.61 2.67
CA LYS A 87 -8.81 -20.02 2.48
C LYS A 87 -7.37 -20.19 2.04
N TYR A 88 -6.85 -19.23 1.30
CA TYR A 88 -5.52 -19.22 0.70
C TYR A 88 -4.85 -17.88 0.98
N THR A 89 -3.54 -17.87 0.91
CA THR A 89 -2.69 -16.70 1.15
C THR A 89 -1.73 -16.50 -0.02
N ILE A 90 -0.89 -15.49 0.04
CA ILE A 90 0.16 -15.26 -0.96
C ILE A 90 1.16 -16.43 -1.07
N GLU A 91 1.24 -17.27 -0.04
CA GLU A 91 2.15 -18.42 0.00
C GLU A 91 1.84 -19.44 -1.10
N GLU A 92 0.56 -19.75 -1.35
CA GLU A 92 0.15 -20.66 -2.40
C GLU A 92 0.47 -20.13 -3.79
N VAL A 93 0.47 -18.81 -3.97
CA VAL A 93 0.89 -18.17 -5.23
C VAL A 93 2.40 -18.28 -5.40
N ILE A 94 3.17 -18.03 -4.34
CA ILE A 94 4.62 -18.17 -4.33
C ILE A 94 5.05 -19.60 -4.67
N LYS A 95 4.34 -20.60 -4.13
CA LYS A 95 4.59 -22.02 -4.44
C LYS A 95 4.12 -22.44 -5.84
N GLY A 96 3.41 -21.57 -6.57
CA GLY A 96 2.84 -21.90 -7.88
C GLY A 96 1.63 -22.83 -7.83
N GLU A 97 1.01 -22.98 -6.65
CA GLU A 97 -0.16 -23.85 -6.45
C GLU A 97 -1.46 -23.13 -6.82
N LYS A 98 -1.48 -21.80 -6.80
CA LYS A 98 -2.62 -20.94 -7.09
C LYS A 98 -2.20 -19.72 -7.90
N GLU A 99 -3.16 -19.19 -8.67
CA GLU A 99 -3.06 -17.87 -9.27
C GLU A 99 -3.44 -16.80 -8.25
N LEU A 100 -2.93 -15.58 -8.41
CA LEU A 100 -3.21 -14.47 -7.51
C LEU A 100 -4.72 -14.16 -7.43
N SER A 101 -5.42 -14.27 -8.56
CA SER A 101 -6.88 -14.10 -8.63
C SER A 101 -7.67 -15.08 -7.75
N GLN A 102 -7.13 -16.25 -7.47
CA GLN A 102 -7.78 -17.31 -6.70
C GLN A 102 -7.63 -17.13 -5.17
N ILE A 103 -6.67 -16.33 -4.74
CA ILE A 103 -6.41 -16.07 -3.33
C ILE A 103 -7.01 -14.76 -2.82
N ILE A 104 -7.42 -13.87 -3.72
CA ILE A 104 -8.05 -12.60 -3.34
C ILE A 104 -9.33 -12.90 -2.56
N ALA A 105 -9.34 -12.49 -1.29
CA ALA A 105 -10.51 -12.58 -0.42
C ALA A 105 -11.37 -11.32 -0.55
N ARG A 106 -12.70 -11.50 -0.47
CA ARG A 106 -13.65 -10.39 -0.51
C ARG A 106 -14.02 -9.94 0.88
N GLY A 107 -13.70 -8.70 1.21
CA GLY A 107 -14.08 -8.04 2.44
C GLY A 107 -15.40 -7.26 2.35
N PRO A 108 -15.75 -6.55 3.44
CA PRO A 108 -16.95 -5.71 3.48
C PRO A 108 -16.95 -4.66 2.36
N GLU A 109 -18.16 -4.30 1.92
CA GLU A 109 -18.41 -3.29 0.87
C GLU A 109 -17.62 -3.51 -0.43
N GLY A 110 -17.09 -4.71 -0.62
CA GLY A 110 -16.40 -5.08 -1.85
C GLY A 110 -14.91 -4.72 -1.87
N VAL A 111 -14.29 -4.44 -0.75
CA VAL A 111 -12.83 -4.35 -0.63
C VAL A 111 -12.21 -5.70 -0.92
N ASP A 112 -11.22 -5.74 -1.80
CA ASP A 112 -10.46 -6.94 -2.10
C ASP A 112 -9.19 -6.99 -1.25
N ILE A 113 -8.78 -8.21 -0.82
CA ILE A 113 -7.68 -8.41 0.12
C ILE A 113 -6.79 -9.53 -0.40
N ILE A 114 -5.49 -9.28 -0.47
CA ILE A 114 -4.47 -10.32 -0.59
C ILE A 114 -4.04 -10.66 0.84
N PRO A 115 -4.42 -11.85 1.35
CA PRO A 115 -4.04 -12.25 2.69
C PRO A 115 -2.54 -12.60 2.70
N ALA A 116 -1.81 -12.07 3.68
CA ALA A 116 -0.45 -12.47 3.90
C ALA A 116 -0.36 -13.76 4.72
N SER A 117 0.78 -14.40 4.59
CA SER A 117 1.23 -15.47 5.48
C SER A 117 2.72 -15.25 5.75
N SER A 118 3.28 -16.13 6.58
CA SER A 118 4.74 -16.25 6.78
C SER A 118 5.53 -16.39 5.48
N GLY A 119 4.87 -16.78 4.37
CA GLY A 119 5.50 -16.98 3.05
C GLY A 119 6.09 -15.74 2.39
N VAL A 120 5.78 -14.52 2.85
CA VAL A 120 6.43 -13.30 2.29
C VAL A 120 7.93 -13.24 2.65
N GLN A 121 8.37 -13.92 3.71
CA GLN A 121 9.81 -14.09 3.97
C GLN A 121 10.49 -14.89 2.86
N GLU A 122 9.75 -15.75 2.16
CA GLU A 122 10.25 -16.57 1.07
C GLU A 122 10.42 -15.78 -0.24
N LEU A 123 9.87 -14.55 -0.35
CA LEU A 123 10.06 -13.69 -1.53
C LEU A 123 11.54 -13.40 -1.82
N SER A 124 12.38 -13.34 -0.77
CA SER A 124 13.84 -13.18 -0.91
C SER A 124 14.54 -14.40 -1.51
N HIS A 125 13.91 -15.57 -1.44
CA HIS A 125 14.47 -16.86 -1.91
C HIS A 125 13.86 -17.34 -3.22
N LEU A 126 12.97 -16.56 -3.84
CA LEU A 126 12.36 -16.93 -5.12
C LEU A 126 13.40 -17.04 -6.23
N THR A 127 13.26 -18.07 -7.06
CA THR A 127 13.99 -18.17 -8.34
C THR A 127 13.56 -17.03 -9.27
N GLU A 128 14.41 -16.63 -10.21
CA GLU A 128 14.07 -15.59 -11.20
C GLU A 128 12.79 -15.93 -11.99
N GLY A 129 12.55 -17.21 -12.31
CA GLY A 129 11.32 -17.64 -12.96
C GLY A 129 10.07 -17.40 -12.11
N HIS A 130 10.12 -17.71 -10.82
CA HIS A 130 9.00 -17.44 -9.90
C HIS A 130 8.73 -15.94 -9.74
N LYS A 131 9.79 -15.12 -9.69
CA LYS A 131 9.65 -13.64 -9.63
C LYS A 131 8.96 -13.10 -10.87
N ILE A 132 9.35 -13.55 -12.05
CA ILE A 132 8.76 -13.13 -13.33
C ILE A 132 7.27 -13.50 -13.37
N ASN A 133 6.92 -14.73 -12.99
CA ASN A 133 5.52 -15.17 -12.95
C ASN A 133 4.69 -14.33 -11.99
N LEU A 134 5.20 -14.10 -10.79
CA LEU A 134 4.52 -13.29 -9.80
C LEU A 134 4.34 -11.83 -10.26
N LEU A 135 5.36 -11.25 -10.92
CA LEU A 135 5.25 -9.93 -11.53
C LEU A 135 4.14 -9.86 -12.59
N ASN A 136 4.05 -10.90 -13.45
CA ASN A 136 3.00 -10.97 -14.47
C ASN A 136 1.59 -11.06 -13.84
N GLU A 137 1.44 -11.84 -12.76
CA GLU A 137 0.19 -11.92 -11.99
C GLU A 137 -0.20 -10.56 -11.41
N PHE A 138 0.76 -9.82 -10.83
CA PHE A 138 0.50 -8.48 -10.32
C PHE A 138 0.22 -7.44 -11.42
N ASP A 139 0.75 -7.64 -12.62
CA ASP A 139 0.44 -6.78 -13.77
C ASP A 139 -1.04 -6.81 -14.13
N LEU A 140 -1.68 -7.96 -14.00
CA LEU A 140 -3.11 -8.08 -14.23
C LEU A 140 -3.93 -7.22 -13.27
N LEU A 141 -3.42 -6.96 -12.06
CA LEU A 141 -4.09 -6.15 -11.06
C LEU A 141 -4.01 -4.63 -11.32
N ASN A 142 -3.03 -4.16 -12.09
CA ASN A 142 -2.82 -2.72 -12.34
C ASN A 142 -4.06 -2.01 -12.91
N ASN A 143 -4.85 -2.73 -13.70
CA ASN A 143 -6.05 -2.18 -14.32
C ASN A 143 -7.34 -2.44 -13.53
N MET A 144 -7.25 -3.21 -12.45
CA MET A 144 -8.40 -3.62 -11.65
C MET A 144 -8.66 -2.70 -10.46
N TYR A 145 -7.62 -2.04 -9.94
CA TYR A 145 -7.69 -1.24 -8.73
C TYR A 145 -7.23 0.20 -8.97
N ASP A 146 -7.76 1.10 -8.17
CA ASP A 146 -7.41 2.52 -8.15
C ASP A 146 -6.49 2.85 -6.96
N VAL A 147 -6.56 2.05 -5.89
CA VAL A 147 -5.77 2.20 -4.66
C VAL A 147 -5.29 0.84 -4.18
N LEU A 148 -4.00 0.75 -3.81
CA LEU A 148 -3.40 -0.34 -3.05
C LEU A 148 -2.99 0.18 -1.68
N LEU A 149 -3.56 -0.40 -0.62
CA LEU A 149 -3.18 -0.15 0.76
C LEU A 149 -2.37 -1.33 1.29
N ILE A 150 -1.21 -1.06 1.87
CA ILE A 150 -0.33 -2.07 2.41
C ILE A 150 -0.26 -1.90 3.92
N ASP A 151 -0.77 -2.89 4.66
CA ASP A 151 -0.65 -2.95 6.12
C ASP A 151 0.68 -3.61 6.48
N THR A 152 1.63 -2.84 7.00
CA THR A 152 2.95 -3.37 7.35
C THR A 152 3.01 -3.77 8.82
N GLY A 153 3.93 -4.65 9.15
CA GLY A 153 4.34 -4.84 10.55
C GLY A 153 4.85 -3.55 11.18
N ALA A 154 5.14 -3.59 12.46
CA ALA A 154 5.71 -2.46 13.20
C ALA A 154 7.24 -2.55 13.28
N GLY A 155 7.90 -1.41 13.52
CA GLY A 155 9.33 -1.33 13.76
C GLY A 155 10.15 -1.08 12.51
N ILE A 156 11.39 -1.58 12.52
CA ILE A 156 12.42 -1.33 11.52
C ILE A 156 12.99 -2.62 10.92
N SER A 157 12.23 -3.71 10.96
CA SER A 157 12.66 -4.97 10.33
C SER A 157 12.83 -4.80 8.82
N SER A 158 13.64 -5.65 8.20
CA SER A 158 13.90 -5.59 6.77
C SER A 158 12.61 -5.61 5.95
N ASN A 159 11.62 -6.43 6.33
CA ASN A 159 10.34 -6.50 5.63
C ASN A 159 9.56 -5.17 5.70
N VAL A 160 9.50 -4.54 6.89
CA VAL A 160 8.86 -3.22 7.03
C VAL A 160 9.55 -2.18 6.14
N ILE A 161 10.88 -2.16 6.15
CA ILE A 161 11.66 -1.25 5.30
C ILE A 161 11.40 -1.53 3.81
N TYR A 162 11.41 -2.79 3.38
CA TYR A 162 11.16 -3.15 1.98
C TYR A 162 9.80 -2.67 1.47
N PHE A 163 8.72 -2.92 2.22
CA PHE A 163 7.39 -2.46 1.82
C PHE A 163 7.32 -0.94 1.73
N ASN A 164 7.93 -0.24 2.69
CA ASN A 164 7.98 1.21 2.67
C ASN A 164 8.79 1.78 1.48
N LEU A 165 9.90 1.14 1.09
CA LEU A 165 10.69 1.56 -0.06
C LEU A 165 9.98 1.32 -1.39
N ALA A 166 9.21 0.25 -1.47
CA ALA A 166 8.47 -0.11 -2.68
C ALA A 166 7.26 0.80 -2.93
N ALA A 167 6.60 1.27 -1.87
CA ALA A 167 5.42 2.13 -1.98
C ALA A 167 5.73 3.52 -2.55
N GLN A 168 4.71 4.13 -3.12
CA GLN A 168 4.77 5.53 -3.57
C GLN A 168 4.73 6.48 -2.38
N GLU A 169 3.79 6.27 -1.46
CA GLU A 169 3.58 7.10 -0.30
C GLU A 169 3.63 6.27 1.00
N ARG A 170 4.16 6.87 2.05
CA ARG A 170 4.38 6.23 3.35
C ARG A 170 3.65 6.97 4.43
N ILE A 171 2.58 6.35 4.97
CA ILE A 171 1.79 6.91 6.07
C ILE A 171 2.38 6.35 7.36
N VAL A 172 3.09 7.20 8.10
CA VAL A 172 3.66 6.85 9.40
C VAL A 172 2.64 7.21 10.48
N VAL A 173 2.14 6.18 11.16
CA VAL A 173 1.16 6.33 12.24
C VAL A 173 1.88 6.57 13.56
N VAL A 174 1.49 7.65 14.26
CA VAL A 174 2.08 8.08 15.53
C VAL A 174 0.97 8.33 16.55
N THR A 175 1.17 7.87 17.79
CA THR A 175 0.30 8.16 18.92
C THR A 175 0.94 9.17 19.88
N PRO A 176 0.21 9.81 20.81
CA PRO A 176 0.76 10.74 21.80
C PRO A 176 1.76 10.12 22.77
N GLU A 177 1.89 8.80 22.79
CA GLU A 177 2.82 8.11 23.67
C GLU A 177 4.28 8.44 23.32
N PRO A 178 5.13 8.79 24.33
CA PRO A 178 6.54 9.13 24.08
C PRO A 178 7.31 8.04 23.32
N THR A 179 7.04 6.77 23.60
CA THR A 179 7.66 5.63 22.91
C THR A 179 7.26 5.58 21.44
N SER A 180 5.99 5.85 21.10
CA SER A 180 5.53 5.90 19.71
C SER A 180 6.24 7.00 18.90
N ILE A 181 6.45 8.17 19.51
CA ILE A 181 7.17 9.30 18.88
C ILE A 181 8.65 8.93 18.65
N THR A 182 9.30 8.32 19.65
CA THR A 182 10.71 7.90 19.54
C THR A 182 10.88 6.81 18.47
N ASP A 183 9.98 5.83 18.44
CA ASP A 183 10.05 4.73 17.48
C ASP A 183 9.73 5.20 16.05
N ALA A 184 8.79 6.14 15.89
CA ALA A 184 8.53 6.78 14.60
C ALA A 184 9.76 7.56 14.10
N TYR A 185 10.43 8.31 14.98
CA TYR A 185 11.69 8.96 14.66
C TYR A 185 12.76 7.96 14.23
N ALA A 186 12.88 6.82 14.93
CA ALA A 186 13.86 5.77 14.58
C ALA A 186 13.57 5.18 13.19
N LEU A 187 12.30 4.89 12.86
CA LEU A 187 11.88 4.43 11.54
C LEU A 187 12.26 5.45 10.44
N ILE A 188 11.87 6.71 10.60
CA ILE A 188 12.17 7.79 9.66
C ILE A 188 13.70 7.93 9.48
N LYS A 189 14.45 7.88 10.57
CA LYS A 189 15.92 7.97 10.54
C LYS A 189 16.55 6.82 9.75
N VAL A 190 16.13 5.59 9.98
CA VAL A 190 16.65 4.41 9.25
C VAL A 190 16.33 4.54 7.77
N MET A 191 15.08 4.87 7.41
CA MET A 191 14.66 5.07 6.03
C MET A 191 15.46 6.18 5.32
N PHE A 192 15.73 7.27 6.01
CA PHE A 192 16.52 8.37 5.46
C PHE A 192 17.99 8.02 5.34
N MET A 193 18.62 7.57 6.42
CA MET A 193 20.08 7.37 6.48
C MET A 193 20.55 6.21 5.61
N GLN A 194 19.79 5.12 5.53
CA GLN A 194 20.18 3.93 4.80
C GLN A 194 19.65 3.89 3.36
N HIS A 195 18.51 4.55 3.09
CA HIS A 195 17.82 4.42 1.82
C HIS A 195 17.50 5.75 1.13
N GLY A 196 17.86 6.88 1.72
CA GLY A 196 17.68 8.22 1.13
C GLY A 196 16.23 8.67 1.01
N THR A 197 15.29 8.03 1.74
CA THR A 197 13.86 8.40 1.71
C THR A 197 13.65 9.73 2.41
N LYS A 198 13.03 10.69 1.73
CA LYS A 198 12.90 12.08 2.21
C LYS A 198 11.47 12.52 2.47
N GLU A 199 10.48 11.76 2.06
CA GLU A 199 9.07 12.16 2.11
C GLU A 199 8.27 11.15 2.94
N PHE A 200 7.55 11.65 3.95
CA PHE A 200 6.70 10.86 4.84
C PHE A 200 5.41 11.62 5.13
N ILE A 201 4.29 10.92 5.11
CA ILE A 201 2.99 11.42 5.54
C ILE A 201 2.78 11.01 6.99
N ILE A 202 2.55 11.95 7.88
CA ILE A 202 2.38 11.70 9.30
C ILE A 202 0.91 11.76 9.67
N LEU A 203 0.39 10.63 10.19
CA LEU A 203 -0.97 10.52 10.71
C LEU A 203 -0.94 10.35 12.23
N MET A 204 -1.57 11.28 12.94
CA MET A 204 -1.74 11.15 14.38
C MET A 204 -2.92 10.24 14.70
N ASN A 205 -2.76 9.26 15.59
CA ASN A 205 -3.83 8.36 15.99
C ASN A 205 -4.01 8.37 17.53
N MET A 206 -5.24 8.04 17.98
CA MET A 206 -5.59 7.96 19.40
C MET A 206 -5.36 9.26 20.18
N VAL A 207 -5.53 10.39 19.54
CA VAL A 207 -5.39 11.71 20.17
C VAL A 207 -6.72 12.19 20.73
N ARG A 208 -6.68 13.03 21.76
CA ARG A 208 -7.89 13.59 22.39
C ARG A 208 -8.55 14.65 21.53
N ASN A 209 -7.74 15.45 20.84
CA ASN A 209 -8.18 16.56 19.99
C ASN A 209 -7.07 17.04 19.06
N GLU A 210 -7.42 17.98 18.17
CA GLU A 210 -6.51 18.56 17.20
C GLU A 210 -5.29 19.27 17.83
N LYS A 211 -5.47 19.95 18.97
CA LYS A 211 -4.36 20.65 19.64
C LYS A 211 -3.29 19.68 20.09
N GLU A 212 -3.68 18.53 20.64
CA GLU A 212 -2.75 17.47 21.02
C GLU A 212 -2.06 16.89 19.77
N ALA A 213 -2.82 16.57 18.71
CA ALA A 213 -2.28 16.06 17.47
C ALA A 213 -1.21 16.98 16.86
N VAL A 214 -1.52 18.27 16.75
CA VAL A 214 -0.59 19.28 16.21
C VAL A 214 0.62 19.46 17.14
N SER A 215 0.46 19.37 18.46
CA SER A 215 1.56 19.46 19.42
C SER A 215 2.56 18.29 19.23
N VAL A 216 2.05 17.07 19.14
CA VAL A 216 2.87 15.85 18.91
C VAL A 216 3.57 15.92 17.56
N TYR A 217 2.85 16.29 16.50
CA TYR A 217 3.43 16.46 15.18
C TYR A 217 4.58 17.48 15.17
N LYS A 218 4.35 18.67 15.75
CA LYS A 218 5.40 19.71 15.85
C LYS A 218 6.62 19.24 16.64
N HIS A 219 6.40 18.41 17.69
CA HIS A 219 7.53 17.84 18.45
C HIS A 219 8.36 16.91 17.57
N LEU A 220 7.73 15.95 16.89
CA LEU A 220 8.41 15.04 15.96
C LEU A 220 9.13 15.81 14.84
N SER A 221 8.46 16.78 14.21
CA SER A 221 9.02 17.58 13.11
C SER A 221 10.27 18.33 13.54
N ARG A 222 10.28 18.98 14.73
CA ARG A 222 11.47 19.69 15.25
C ARG A 222 12.65 18.75 15.46
N VAL A 223 12.41 17.53 15.97
CA VAL A 223 13.46 16.56 16.18
C VAL A 223 14.04 16.08 14.85
N VAL A 224 13.17 15.76 13.88
CA VAL A 224 13.57 15.36 12.53
C VAL A 224 14.36 16.48 11.83
N GLU A 225 13.85 17.71 11.83
CA GLU A 225 14.51 18.86 11.24
C GLU A 225 15.89 19.11 11.85
N LYS A 226 16.00 19.06 13.17
CA LYS A 226 17.27 19.29 13.90
C LYS A 226 18.37 18.29 13.51
N PHE A 227 18.03 17.02 13.27
CA PHE A 227 19.02 15.96 13.08
C PHE A 227 19.14 15.45 11.64
N MET A 228 18.14 15.72 10.78
CA MET A 228 18.09 15.16 9.43
C MET A 228 17.82 16.21 8.32
N GLY A 229 17.46 17.43 8.67
CA GLY A 229 17.45 18.67 7.85
C GLY A 229 16.63 18.66 6.56
N SER A 230 16.78 17.66 5.71
CA SER A 230 16.25 17.63 4.34
C SER A 230 15.07 16.65 4.15
N ILE A 231 14.31 16.39 5.21
CA ILE A 231 13.13 15.49 5.18
C ILE A 231 11.86 16.32 5.19
N SER A 232 10.90 15.97 4.31
CA SER A 232 9.53 16.47 4.36
C SER A 232 8.67 15.55 5.21
N LEU A 233 8.00 16.12 6.20
CA LEU A 233 6.95 15.47 6.98
C LEU A 233 5.63 16.18 6.68
N ASP A 234 4.74 15.52 5.94
CA ASP A 234 3.45 16.08 5.58
C ASP A 234 2.38 15.64 6.60
N TYR A 235 1.68 16.61 7.20
CA TYR A 235 0.66 16.33 8.22
C TYR A 235 -0.67 15.95 7.59
N ALA A 236 -1.08 14.69 7.70
CA ALA A 236 -2.34 14.19 7.13
C ALA A 236 -3.56 14.33 8.07
N GLY A 237 -3.38 14.97 9.22
CA GLY A 237 -4.46 15.09 10.19
C GLY A 237 -4.37 14.03 11.29
N TYR A 238 -5.54 13.71 11.86
CA TYR A 238 -5.58 12.81 13.01
C TYR A 238 -6.87 11.98 13.06
N ILE A 239 -6.78 10.81 13.72
CA ILE A 239 -7.90 9.99 14.15
C ILE A 239 -8.03 10.15 15.66
N PRO A 240 -9.17 10.67 16.16
CA PRO A 240 -9.36 10.86 17.59
C PRO A 240 -9.55 9.54 18.33
N TYR A 241 -9.27 9.53 19.63
CA TYR A 241 -9.75 8.49 20.51
C TYR A 241 -11.30 8.48 20.48
N ASP A 242 -11.87 7.36 20.06
CA ASP A 242 -13.30 7.21 19.84
C ASP A 242 -13.78 5.86 20.39
N LYS A 243 -14.73 5.90 21.32
CA LYS A 243 -15.32 4.69 21.93
C LYS A 243 -15.98 3.78 20.88
N HIS A 244 -16.59 4.37 19.84
CA HIS A 244 -17.20 3.61 18.77
C HIS A 244 -16.18 2.81 17.96
N LEU A 245 -14.96 3.34 17.80
CA LEU A 245 -13.86 2.59 17.18
C LEU A 245 -13.48 1.37 18.04
N HIS A 246 -13.41 1.51 19.37
CA HIS A 246 -13.15 0.38 20.26
C HIS A 246 -14.27 -0.66 20.23
N GLU A 247 -15.53 -0.22 20.23
CA GLU A 247 -16.69 -1.11 20.12
C GLU A 247 -16.69 -1.88 18.78
N SER A 248 -16.34 -1.21 17.68
CA SER A 248 -16.29 -1.80 16.35
C SER A 248 -15.23 -2.89 16.25
N ILE A 249 -14.05 -2.67 16.85
CA ILE A 249 -12.99 -3.67 16.93
C ILE A 249 -13.47 -4.95 17.64
N SER A 250 -14.19 -4.79 18.74
CA SER A 250 -14.75 -5.93 19.48
C SER A 250 -15.80 -6.71 18.67
N ARG A 251 -16.48 -6.04 17.73
CA ARG A 251 -17.46 -6.64 16.82
C ARG A 251 -16.81 -7.23 15.56
N ARG A 252 -15.50 -7.02 15.35
CA ARG A 252 -14.79 -7.38 14.12
C ARG A 252 -15.41 -6.75 12.88
N GLU A 253 -15.74 -5.47 12.99
CA GLU A 253 -16.32 -4.68 11.90
C GLU A 253 -15.67 -3.29 11.87
N PRO A 254 -15.39 -2.71 10.70
CA PRO A 254 -14.85 -1.35 10.61
C PRO A 254 -15.81 -0.31 11.21
N VAL A 255 -15.28 0.66 11.95
CA VAL A 255 -16.11 1.73 12.55
C VAL A 255 -16.85 2.54 11.48
N THR A 256 -16.27 2.68 10.30
CA THR A 256 -16.90 3.33 9.16
C THR A 256 -18.15 2.59 8.68
N CYS A 257 -18.25 1.27 8.88
CA CYS A 257 -19.45 0.49 8.60
C CYS A 257 -20.50 0.63 9.72
N CYS A 258 -20.08 0.36 10.99
CA CYS A 258 -21.00 0.33 12.13
C CYS A 258 -21.49 1.72 12.56
N TYR A 259 -20.58 2.71 12.55
CA TYR A 259 -20.81 4.06 13.09
C TYR A 259 -20.33 5.14 12.10
N PRO A 260 -20.97 5.28 10.92
CA PRO A 260 -20.50 6.17 9.86
C PRO A 260 -20.47 7.65 10.23
N GLN A 261 -21.20 8.04 11.28
CA GLN A 261 -21.25 9.42 11.78
C GLN A 261 -20.34 9.67 12.99
N SER A 262 -19.58 8.66 13.45
CA SER A 262 -18.64 8.81 14.55
C SER A 262 -17.49 9.76 14.20
N SER A 263 -16.83 10.30 15.25
CA SER A 263 -15.70 11.23 15.04
C SER A 263 -14.55 10.58 14.29
N SER A 264 -14.26 9.31 14.55
CA SER A 264 -13.25 8.55 13.83
C SER A 264 -13.65 8.33 12.37
N SER A 265 -14.91 7.97 12.07
CA SER A 265 -15.39 7.80 10.68
C SER A 265 -15.30 9.09 9.87
N GLN A 266 -15.61 10.23 10.45
CA GLN A 266 -15.44 11.54 9.83
C GLN A 266 -13.95 11.86 9.57
N SER A 267 -13.08 11.47 10.50
CA SER A 267 -11.63 11.64 10.32
C SER A 267 -11.07 10.75 9.22
N PHE A 268 -11.54 9.51 9.08
CA PHE A 268 -11.16 8.64 7.95
C PHE A 268 -11.58 9.24 6.60
N LYS A 269 -12.75 9.88 6.53
CA LYS A 269 -13.18 10.57 5.32
C LYS A 269 -12.24 11.72 4.95
N LYS A 270 -11.90 12.58 5.92
CA LYS A 270 -10.95 13.68 5.72
C LYS A 270 -9.56 13.18 5.31
N LEU A 271 -9.10 12.09 5.92
CA LEU A 271 -7.83 11.46 5.55
C LEU A 271 -7.85 10.96 4.11
N ALA A 272 -8.93 10.27 3.70
CA ALA A 272 -9.06 9.77 2.33
C ALA A 272 -9.05 10.90 1.30
N GLU A 273 -9.78 11.98 1.56
CA GLU A 273 -9.81 13.19 0.72
C GLU A 273 -8.40 13.82 0.62
N TYR A 274 -7.75 14.04 1.77
CA TYR A 274 -6.38 14.57 1.82
C TYR A 274 -5.40 13.75 0.98
N LEU A 275 -5.42 12.43 1.13
CA LEU A 275 -4.50 11.55 0.42
C LEU A 275 -4.74 11.56 -1.09
N LEU A 276 -6.00 11.63 -1.54
CA LEU A 276 -6.33 11.75 -2.97
C LEU A 276 -5.81 13.06 -3.57
N ASP A 277 -5.97 14.17 -2.85
CA ASP A 277 -5.52 15.49 -3.31
C ASP A 277 -3.99 15.59 -3.30
N HIS A 278 -3.35 15.05 -2.26
CA HIS A 278 -1.90 15.09 -2.08
C HIS A 278 -1.14 14.31 -3.16
N THR A 279 -1.70 13.19 -3.58
CA THR A 279 -1.09 12.32 -4.59
C THR A 279 -1.45 12.68 -6.04
N GLY A 280 -2.54 13.40 -6.26
CA GLY A 280 -3.06 13.73 -7.60
C GLY A 280 -2.11 14.50 -8.51
N GLY A 281 -1.05 15.12 -7.99
CA GLY A 281 -0.04 15.87 -8.75
C GLY A 281 1.32 15.18 -8.93
N ARG A 282 1.57 14.06 -8.24
CA ARG A 282 2.92 13.44 -8.14
C ARG A 282 3.11 12.18 -8.99
N HIS A 283 2.09 11.74 -9.73
CA HIS A 283 2.10 10.42 -10.39
C HIS A 283 2.68 10.44 -11.80
N GLN A 284 3.98 10.24 -11.94
CA GLN A 284 4.58 9.78 -13.22
C GLN A 284 5.17 8.36 -13.16
N ASP A 285 5.46 7.79 -11.98
CA ASP A 285 6.26 6.55 -11.87
C ASP A 285 5.66 5.44 -10.98
N GLY A 286 4.38 5.44 -10.69
CA GLY A 286 3.80 4.49 -9.74
C GLY A 286 2.71 3.60 -10.34
N SER A 287 2.96 2.30 -10.36
CA SER A 287 1.97 1.26 -10.61
C SER A 287 2.12 0.16 -9.57
N ILE A 288 1.08 -0.68 -9.39
CA ILE A 288 1.19 -1.89 -8.57
C ILE A 288 2.39 -2.73 -9.03
N GLN A 289 2.62 -2.84 -10.34
CA GLN A 289 3.78 -3.50 -10.92
C GLN A 289 5.11 -2.89 -10.46
N PHE A 290 5.20 -1.56 -10.44
CA PHE A 290 6.42 -0.88 -10.00
C PHE A 290 6.72 -1.15 -8.52
N PHE A 291 5.67 -1.19 -7.69
CA PHE A 291 5.77 -1.61 -6.30
C PHE A 291 6.35 -3.02 -6.18
N TRP A 292 5.75 -4.00 -6.86
CA TRP A 292 6.20 -5.39 -6.81
C TRP A 292 7.59 -5.58 -7.40
N LYS A 293 7.90 -4.88 -8.50
CA LYS A 293 9.24 -4.91 -9.12
C LYS A 293 10.29 -4.38 -8.15
N LYS A 294 10.03 -3.26 -7.47
CA LYS A 294 10.93 -2.73 -6.44
C LYS A 294 11.10 -3.71 -5.28
N LEU A 295 10.00 -4.28 -4.80
CA LEU A 295 10.03 -5.24 -3.70
C LEU A 295 10.93 -6.44 -4.03
N MET A 296 10.82 -6.99 -5.24
CA MET A 296 11.62 -8.15 -5.66
C MET A 296 13.08 -7.82 -5.90
N VAL A 297 13.41 -6.65 -6.44
CA VAL A 297 14.80 -6.22 -6.66
C VAL A 297 15.49 -5.95 -5.33
N SER A 298 14.80 -5.33 -4.37
CA SER A 298 15.36 -5.01 -3.06
C SER A 298 15.58 -6.23 -2.17
N ALA A 299 14.93 -7.36 -2.47
CA ALA A 299 15.14 -8.62 -1.74
C ALA A 299 16.44 -9.36 -2.12
N VAL A 300 17.20 -8.87 -3.11
CA VAL A 300 18.42 -9.50 -3.65
C VAL A 300 19.70 -8.77 -3.21
N GLY A 301 19.60 -7.63 -2.57
CA GLY A 301 20.73 -6.85 -2.01
C GLY A 301 20.77 -6.93 -0.51
#